data_098ae1a50bf12eec37d26f051a44df05
#
_entry.id   098ae1a50bf12eec37d26f051a44df05
#
_cell.length_a   1.000
_cell.length_b   1.000
_cell.length_c   1.000
_cell.angle_alpha   90.00
_cell.angle_beta   90.00
_cell.angle_gamma   90.00
#
_symmetry.space_group_name_H-M   'P 1'
#
loop_
_entity.id
_entity.type
_entity.pdbx_description
1 polymer ?
#
loop_
_entity_poly.entity_id
_entity_poly.type
_entity_poly.pdbx_seq_one_letter_code
_entity_poly.pdbx_strand_id
1 'polypeptide(L)'
;MRIDRKLEEEQVELLNMTPIIDVVFNLLIFFLVGTRYAEIERDMLVNPPSAHVAQPVTAIPSELIVNVTTDGRFVISGVEYTPADLERLIARAVKENPDQAVVVRGDRKVILQLPVDILSLCEKYHVKRKFLTTTEPGP
;
A
#
# COMPACT_ATOMS: atom_id res chain seq x y z
N MET A 1 -67.69 -8.58 8.34
CA MET A 1 -67.03 -7.27 8.39
C MET A 1 -65.91 -7.15 9.43
N ARG A 2 -65.89 -7.94 10.46
CA ARG A 2 -64.77 -7.96 11.44
C ARG A 2 -63.55 -8.78 10.99
N ILE A 3 -63.72 -9.62 9.99
CA ILE A 3 -62.64 -10.51 9.49
C ILE A 3 -61.70 -9.77 8.55
N ASP A 4 -62.20 -8.83 7.76
CA ASP A 4 -61.39 -8.11 6.78
C ASP A 4 -60.39 -7.12 7.43
N ARG A 5 -60.74 -6.56 8.60
CA ARG A 5 -59.87 -5.68 9.36
C ARG A 5 -58.68 -6.39 9.98
N LYS A 6 -58.87 -7.65 10.39
CA LYS A 6 -57.78 -8.48 10.94
C LYS A 6 -56.76 -8.90 9.89
N LEU A 7 -57.22 -9.11 8.66
CA LEU A 7 -56.35 -9.47 7.55
C LEU A 7 -55.50 -8.28 7.06
N GLU A 8 -56.06 -7.04 7.17
CA GLU A 8 -55.27 -5.85 6.83
C GLU A 8 -54.22 -5.51 7.91
N GLU A 9 -54.50 -5.75 9.18
CA GLU A 9 -53.52 -5.56 10.26
C GLU A 9 -52.42 -6.62 10.22
N GLU A 10 -52.70 -7.87 9.84
CA GLU A 10 -51.72 -8.89 9.68
C GLU A 10 -50.81 -8.67 8.46
N GLN A 11 -51.30 -8.02 7.41
CA GLN A 11 -50.50 -7.71 6.22
C GLN A 11 -49.52 -6.55 6.45
N VAL A 12 -49.82 -5.64 7.35
CA VAL A 12 -48.93 -4.53 7.69
C VAL A 12 -47.75 -5.00 8.56
N GLU A 13 -47.96 -6.05 9.34
CA GLU A 13 -46.90 -6.62 10.18
C GLU A 13 -45.88 -7.44 9.42
N LEU A 14 -46.16 -7.85 8.17
CA LEU A 14 -45.30 -8.68 7.33
C LEU A 14 -44.16 -7.90 6.65
N LEU A 15 -44.15 -6.59 6.67
CA LEU A 15 -43.15 -5.74 6.05
C LEU A 15 -42.20 -5.13 7.10
N ASN A 16 -41.62 -5.96 7.94
CA ASN A 16 -40.55 -5.50 8.78
C ASN A 16 -39.28 -5.37 7.94
N MET A 17 -38.84 -4.14 7.69
CA MET A 17 -37.68 -3.83 6.88
C MET A 17 -36.35 -4.06 7.60
N THR A 18 -36.39 -4.28 8.90
CA THR A 18 -35.17 -4.44 9.73
C THR A 18 -34.27 -5.59 9.29
N PRO A 19 -34.78 -6.82 9.00
CA PRO A 19 -33.92 -7.90 8.51
C PRO A 19 -33.32 -7.62 7.14
N ILE A 20 -34.00 -6.88 6.28
CA ILE A 20 -33.52 -6.51 4.94
C ILE A 20 -32.40 -5.49 5.06
N ILE A 21 -32.53 -4.51 5.93
CA ILE A 21 -31.48 -3.51 6.19
C ILE A 21 -30.24 -4.18 6.76
N ASP A 22 -30.39 -5.14 7.65
CA ASP A 22 -29.28 -5.89 8.23
C ASP A 22 -28.50 -6.68 7.17
N VAL A 23 -29.19 -7.40 6.29
CA VAL A 23 -28.57 -8.13 5.18
C VAL A 23 -27.83 -7.18 4.24
N VAL A 24 -28.44 -6.08 3.85
CA VAL A 24 -27.81 -5.07 2.97
C VAL A 24 -26.59 -4.46 3.64
N PHE A 25 -26.67 -4.14 4.91
CA PHE A 25 -25.55 -3.60 5.67
C PHE A 25 -24.37 -4.58 5.76
N ASN A 26 -24.65 -5.86 6.03
CA ASN A 26 -23.63 -6.91 6.02
C ASN A 26 -22.96 -7.07 4.65
N LEU A 27 -23.74 -7.00 3.57
CA LEU A 27 -23.19 -7.03 2.21
C LEU A 27 -22.30 -5.83 1.92
N LEU A 28 -22.70 -4.64 2.34
CA LEU A 28 -21.90 -3.42 2.17
C LEU A 28 -20.55 -3.52 2.92
N ILE A 29 -20.55 -4.00 4.16
CA ILE A 29 -19.34 -4.23 4.93
C ILE A 29 -18.46 -5.28 4.24
N PHE A 30 -19.05 -6.36 3.76
CA PHE A 30 -18.32 -7.41 3.05
C PHE A 30 -17.63 -6.86 1.79
N PHE A 31 -18.31 -6.09 0.97
CA PHE A 31 -17.72 -5.44 -0.21
C PHE A 31 -16.65 -4.43 0.17
N LEU A 32 -16.87 -3.63 1.21
CA LEU A 32 -15.89 -2.64 1.68
C LEU A 32 -14.58 -3.32 2.09
N VAL A 33 -14.67 -4.40 2.86
CA VAL A 33 -13.50 -5.18 3.30
C VAL A 33 -12.86 -5.89 2.11
N GLY A 34 -13.66 -6.49 1.21
CA GLY A 34 -13.18 -7.19 0.02
C GLY A 34 -12.39 -6.29 -0.93
N THR A 35 -12.81 -5.06 -1.13
CA THR A 35 -12.08 -4.09 -1.98
C THR A 35 -10.72 -3.71 -1.38
N ARG A 36 -10.62 -3.60 -0.08
CA ARG A 36 -9.35 -3.35 0.60
C ARG A 36 -8.34 -4.49 0.42
N TYR A 37 -8.80 -5.72 0.51
CA TYR A 37 -7.93 -6.88 0.25
C TYR A 37 -7.46 -6.96 -1.20
N ALA A 38 -8.32 -6.63 -2.15
CA ALA A 38 -7.97 -6.62 -3.57
C ALA A 38 -6.90 -5.58 -3.93
N GLU A 39 -6.89 -4.43 -3.26
CA GLU A 39 -5.84 -3.41 -3.43
C GLU A 39 -4.48 -3.91 -2.89
N ILE A 40 -4.48 -4.54 -1.72
CA ILE A 40 -3.25 -5.10 -1.12
C ILE A 40 -2.67 -6.22 -1.99
N GLU A 41 -3.52 -7.06 -2.57
CA GLU A 41 -3.09 -8.16 -3.43
C GLU A 41 -2.57 -7.68 -4.79
N ARG A 42 -3.09 -6.59 -5.33
CA ARG A 42 -2.56 -5.98 -6.56
C ARG A 42 -1.17 -5.39 -6.37
N ASP A 43 -0.88 -4.81 -5.23
CA ASP A 43 0.46 -4.30 -4.92
C ASP A 43 1.48 -5.43 -4.75
N MET A 44 1.03 -6.64 -4.40
CA MET A 44 1.88 -7.83 -4.30
C MET A 44 2.08 -8.57 -5.63
N LEU A 45 1.11 -8.49 -6.55
CA LEU A 45 1.10 -9.26 -7.80
C LEU A 45 1.63 -8.51 -9.01
N VAL A 46 2.02 -7.24 -8.87
CA VAL A 46 2.74 -6.57 -9.95
C VAL A 46 4.17 -7.07 -9.96
N ASN A 47 4.31 -8.29 -10.47
CA ASN A 47 5.55 -8.75 -11.05
C ASN A 47 5.50 -8.27 -12.51
N PRO A 48 6.04 -7.11 -12.88
CA PRO A 48 6.09 -6.75 -14.27
C PRO A 48 7.01 -7.76 -14.96
N PRO A 49 6.57 -8.40 -16.03
CA PRO A 49 7.47 -9.20 -16.81
C PRO A 49 8.59 -8.30 -17.32
N SER A 50 9.78 -8.64 -16.87
CA SER A 50 11.07 -8.42 -17.53
C SER A 50 11.18 -7.29 -18.55
N ALA A 51 12.10 -6.41 -18.28
CA ALA A 51 12.84 -5.65 -19.29
C ALA A 51 12.02 -4.71 -20.17
N HIS A 52 11.46 -3.70 -19.59
CA HIS A 52 11.26 -2.48 -20.34
C HIS A 52 11.95 -1.34 -19.59
N VAL A 53 12.99 -0.86 -20.27
CA VAL A 53 13.62 0.44 -20.12
C VAL A 53 13.00 1.23 -18.96
N ALA A 54 13.68 1.20 -17.83
CA ALA A 54 13.33 2.07 -16.71
C ALA A 54 13.26 3.50 -17.25
N GLN A 55 12.07 3.99 -17.48
CA GLN A 55 11.91 5.41 -17.73
C GLN A 55 12.35 6.11 -16.43
N PRO A 56 13.33 7.00 -16.50
CA PRO A 56 13.75 7.73 -15.33
C PRO A 56 12.54 8.43 -14.74
N VAL A 57 12.36 8.33 -13.44
CA VAL A 57 11.31 9.03 -12.72
C VAL A 57 11.46 10.52 -13.03
N THR A 58 10.61 11.04 -13.88
CA THR A 58 10.68 12.43 -14.33
C THR A 58 10.29 13.42 -13.22
N ALA A 59 9.53 12.95 -12.24
CA ALA A 59 9.18 13.72 -11.05
C ALA A 59 9.44 12.87 -9.79
N ILE A 60 10.30 13.34 -8.91
CA ILE A 60 10.60 12.68 -7.64
C ILE A 60 9.49 13.07 -6.65
N PRO A 61 8.75 12.09 -6.07
CA PRO A 61 7.74 12.39 -5.07
C PRO A 61 8.38 12.93 -3.78
N SER A 62 7.61 13.68 -3.02
CA SER A 62 8.07 14.25 -1.73
C SER A 62 8.43 13.18 -0.68
N GLU A 63 7.95 11.98 -0.86
CA GLU A 63 8.29 10.81 -0.08
C GLU A 63 8.78 9.69 -1.01
N LEU A 64 10.02 9.30 -0.85
CA LEU A 64 10.66 8.26 -1.63
C LEU A 64 10.60 6.95 -0.86
N ILE A 65 9.87 5.96 -1.38
CA ILE A 65 9.72 4.65 -0.75
C ILE A 65 10.65 3.66 -1.43
N VAL A 66 11.65 3.19 -0.69
CA VAL A 66 12.61 2.19 -1.15
C VAL A 66 12.24 0.83 -0.56
N ASN A 67 11.81 -0.08 -1.40
CA ASN A 67 11.54 -1.45 -1.00
C ASN A 67 12.80 -2.31 -1.18
N VAL A 68 13.19 -3.00 -0.13
CA VAL A 68 14.31 -3.94 -0.16
C VAL A 68 13.74 -5.36 -0.19
N THR A 69 13.99 -6.07 -1.28
CA THR A 69 13.52 -7.45 -1.46
C THR A 69 14.39 -8.43 -0.70
N THR A 70 13.88 -9.64 -0.46
CA THR A 70 14.62 -10.74 0.17
C THR A 70 15.88 -11.12 -0.61
N ASP A 71 15.89 -10.90 -1.93
CA ASP A 71 17.03 -11.15 -2.82
C ASP A 71 18.08 -10.02 -2.79
N GLY A 72 17.86 -8.96 -2.01
CA GLY A 72 18.78 -7.84 -1.89
C GLY A 72 18.66 -6.78 -2.99
N ARG A 73 17.53 -6.74 -3.69
CA ARG A 73 17.26 -5.73 -4.73
C ARG A 73 16.53 -4.52 -4.14
N PHE A 74 16.83 -3.36 -4.68
CA PHE A 74 16.17 -2.12 -4.32
C PHE A 74 15.11 -1.76 -5.36
N VAL A 75 13.87 -1.61 -4.95
CA VAL A 75 12.74 -1.34 -5.82
C VAL A 75 12.01 -0.07 -5.39
N ILE A 76 11.86 0.86 -6.31
CA ILE A 76 11.12 2.11 -6.10
C ILE A 76 10.06 2.21 -7.20
N SER A 77 8.79 2.33 -6.81
CA SER A 77 7.66 2.42 -7.76
C SER A 77 7.67 1.32 -8.84
N GLY A 78 8.04 0.09 -8.44
CA GLY A 78 8.11 -1.05 -9.36
C GLY A 78 9.37 -1.11 -10.25
N VAL A 79 10.28 -0.17 -10.11
CA VAL A 79 11.54 -0.12 -10.87
C VAL A 79 12.70 -0.53 -9.98
N GLU A 80 13.55 -1.43 -10.47
CA GLU A 80 14.76 -1.89 -9.78
C GLU A 80 15.90 -0.89 -9.96
N TYR A 81 16.58 -0.58 -8.86
CA TYR A 81 17.73 0.31 -8.84
C TYR A 81 18.98 -0.42 -8.36
N THR A 82 20.12 -0.15 -9.00
CA THR A 82 21.41 -0.55 -8.47
C THR A 82 21.79 0.35 -7.29
N PRO A 83 22.71 -0.09 -6.39
CA PRO A 83 23.16 0.78 -5.30
C PRO A 83 23.69 2.13 -5.75
N ALA A 84 24.40 2.18 -6.88
CA ALA A 84 24.92 3.43 -7.45
C ALA A 84 23.79 4.34 -7.99
N ASP A 85 22.80 3.78 -8.64
CA ASP A 85 21.65 4.52 -9.17
C ASP A 85 20.75 5.03 -8.03
N LEU A 86 20.58 4.24 -6.97
CA LEU A 86 19.87 4.65 -5.77
C LEU A 86 20.55 5.82 -5.08
N GLU A 87 21.86 5.79 -4.95
CA GLU A 87 22.65 6.90 -4.40
C GLU A 87 22.46 8.18 -5.20
N ARG A 88 22.54 8.10 -6.53
CA ARG A 88 22.29 9.23 -7.43
C ARG A 88 20.88 9.78 -7.30
N LEU A 89 19.89 8.90 -7.18
CA LEU A 89 18.49 9.30 -7.01
C LEU A 89 18.27 10.03 -5.68
N ILE A 90 18.81 9.53 -4.58
CA ILE A 90 18.73 10.17 -3.27
C ILE A 90 19.41 11.53 -3.29
N ALA A 91 20.61 11.62 -3.85
CA ALA A 91 21.35 12.87 -3.98
C ALA A 91 20.56 13.92 -4.77
N ARG A 92 19.97 13.53 -5.89
CA ARG A 92 19.12 14.37 -6.71
C ARG A 92 17.84 14.79 -5.98
N ALA A 93 17.19 13.85 -5.29
CA ALA A 93 15.97 14.12 -4.55
C ALA A 93 16.16 15.18 -3.45
N VAL A 94 17.24 15.08 -2.70
CA VAL A 94 17.59 16.05 -1.64
C VAL A 94 17.96 17.41 -2.23
N LYS A 95 18.64 17.43 -3.39
CA LYS A 95 18.99 18.66 -4.07
C LYS A 95 17.75 19.42 -4.58
N GLU A 96 16.77 18.70 -5.10
CA GLU A 96 15.51 19.29 -5.58
C GLU A 96 14.56 19.65 -4.43
N ASN A 97 14.56 18.88 -3.36
CA ASN A 97 13.71 19.09 -2.19
C ASN A 97 14.52 18.84 -0.90
N PRO A 98 14.97 19.87 -0.19
CA PRO A 98 15.69 19.73 1.07
C PRO A 98 14.90 19.00 2.19
N ASP A 99 13.57 18.98 2.09
CA ASP A 99 12.68 18.31 3.04
C ASP A 99 12.26 16.91 2.56
N GLN A 100 12.98 16.34 1.60
CA GLN A 100 12.72 15.02 1.07
C GLN A 100 12.65 13.98 2.19
N ALA A 101 11.58 13.18 2.20
CA ALA A 101 11.44 12.02 3.05
C ALA A 101 11.87 10.75 2.30
N VAL A 102 12.58 9.87 3.00
CA VAL A 102 12.96 8.55 2.49
C VAL A 102 12.45 7.50 3.46
N VAL A 103 11.63 6.58 2.97
CA VAL A 103 11.11 5.45 3.72
C VAL A 103 11.72 4.18 3.18
N VAL A 104 12.45 3.46 4.01
CA VAL A 104 13.02 2.17 3.67
C VAL A 104 12.09 1.07 4.20
N ARG A 105 11.59 0.24 3.30
CA ARG A 105 10.76 -0.92 3.64
C ARG A 105 11.54 -2.20 3.36
N GLY A 106 11.75 -2.99 4.39
CA GLY A 106 12.40 -4.30 4.28
C GLY A 106 11.45 -5.42 4.72
N ASP A 107 11.52 -6.56 4.04
CA ASP A 107 10.92 -7.80 4.53
C ASP A 107 11.65 -8.25 5.80
N ARG A 108 10.98 -8.96 6.70
CA ARG A 108 11.58 -9.55 7.91
C ARG A 108 12.78 -10.47 7.61
N LYS A 109 12.79 -11.08 6.44
CA LYS A 109 13.85 -11.98 5.98
C LYS A 109 15.01 -11.28 5.30
N VAL A 110 14.92 -9.96 5.10
CA VAL A 110 16.00 -9.18 4.50
C VAL A 110 17.19 -9.11 5.47
N ILE A 111 18.38 -9.24 4.91
CA ILE A 111 19.60 -9.01 5.67
C ILE A 111 19.60 -7.55 6.15
N LEU A 112 19.65 -7.34 7.45
CA LEU A 112 19.56 -6.02 8.08
C LEU A 112 20.57 -5.01 7.54
N GLN A 113 21.71 -5.49 7.05
CA GLN A 113 22.77 -4.65 6.50
C GLN A 113 22.26 -3.79 5.32
N LEU A 114 21.42 -4.33 4.46
CA LEU A 114 20.92 -3.63 3.26
C LEU A 114 20.07 -2.39 3.59
N PRO A 115 19.05 -2.47 4.44
CA PRO A 115 18.34 -1.27 4.90
C PRO A 115 19.23 -0.27 5.62
N VAL A 116 20.19 -0.73 6.40
CA VAL A 116 21.14 0.13 7.12
C VAL A 116 22.06 0.86 6.15
N ASP A 117 22.49 0.22 5.08
CA ASP A 117 23.30 0.86 4.03
C ASP A 117 22.54 2.02 3.36
N ILE A 118 21.23 1.84 3.11
CA ILE A 118 20.39 2.92 2.57
C ILE A 118 20.26 4.08 3.57
N LEU A 119 20.05 3.78 4.84
CA LEU A 119 20.00 4.81 5.88
C LEU A 119 21.33 5.56 6.00
N SER A 120 22.45 4.88 5.81
CA SER A 120 23.77 5.49 5.77
C SER A 120 23.96 6.43 4.58
N LEU A 121 23.43 6.07 3.41
CA LEU A 121 23.35 6.97 2.26
C LEU A 121 22.50 8.21 2.55
N CYS A 122 21.38 8.03 3.22
CA CYS A 122 20.54 9.14 3.65
C CYS A 122 21.28 10.09 4.59
N GLU A 123 22.06 9.58 5.51
CA GLU A 123 22.92 10.39 6.39
C GLU A 123 24.01 11.15 5.60
N LYS A 124 24.65 10.49 4.65
CA LYS A 124 25.67 11.10 3.78
C LYS A 124 25.15 12.31 3.04
N TYR A 125 23.89 12.27 2.57
CA TYR A 125 23.25 13.35 1.83
C TYR A 125 22.35 14.26 2.68
N HIS A 126 22.42 14.11 4.01
CA HIS A 126 21.69 14.94 4.97
C HIS A 126 20.14 14.89 4.81
N VAL A 127 19.60 13.71 4.56
CA VAL A 127 18.16 13.49 4.56
C VAL A 127 17.62 13.68 5.99
N LYS A 128 16.76 14.67 6.18
CA LYS A 128 16.21 15.00 7.50
C LYS A 128 15.12 14.02 7.96
N ARG A 129 14.34 13.51 7.01
CA ARG A 129 13.19 12.64 7.27
C ARG A 129 13.45 11.26 6.68
N LYS A 130 13.93 10.36 7.50
CA LYS A 130 14.21 8.96 7.13
C LYS A 130 13.53 8.01 8.09
N PHE A 131 12.88 6.99 7.56
CA PHE A 131 12.15 6.01 8.32
C PHE A 131 12.51 4.60 7.85
N LEU A 132 12.59 3.68 8.79
CA LEU A 132 12.71 2.26 8.53
C LEU A 132 11.43 1.56 8.95
N THR A 133 10.81 0.87 8.02
CA THR A 133 9.61 0.07 8.29
C THR A 133 9.83 -1.37 7.84
N THR A 134 9.23 -2.30 8.55
CA THR A 134 9.21 -3.71 8.13
C THR A 134 7.86 -4.00 7.50
N THR A 135 7.89 -4.66 6.35
CA THR A 135 6.67 -5.21 5.75
C THR A 135 6.46 -6.59 6.37
N GLU A 136 5.38 -6.76 7.10
CA GLU A 136 4.97 -8.12 7.45
C GLU A 136 4.47 -8.80 6.17
N PRO A 137 4.97 -10.00 5.85
CA PRO A 137 4.28 -10.81 4.87
C PRO A 137 2.86 -11.02 5.38
N GLY A 138 1.87 -10.62 4.60
CA GLY A 138 0.48 -10.86 4.92
C GLY A 138 0.25 -12.34 5.25
N PRO A 139 -0.74 -12.63 6.08
CA PRO A 139 -1.04 -14.00 6.48
C PRO A 139 -1.35 -14.88 5.27
#